data_03fb75a21cb02236e00aed9f961d948f
#
_entry.id   03fb75a21cb02236e00aed9f961d948f
#
_cell.length_a   1.000
_cell.length_b   1.000
_cell.length_c   1.000
_cell.angle_alpha   90.00
_cell.angle_beta   90.00
_cell.angle_gamma   90.00
#
_symmetry.space_group_name_H-M   'P 1'
#
loop_
_entity.id
_entity.type
_entity.pdbx_description
1 polymer ?
#
loop_
_entity_poly.entity_id
_entity_poly.type
_entity_poly.pdbx_seq_one_letter_code
_entity_poly.pdbx_strand_id
1 'polypeptide(L)'
;ATWSGTGIYVASGQGTAAPKVIFTKSGSVTVQAVVSLSGCSGVRTISKTFTVSPFRYLISGESMICYNGNYTISNVTVPSEVQLTWSYTNGKLEIQGGQSTKTVSVGIAPGKFGDEWIRLTASLGGQSAAVSKAIYAGYPTVTKVTGPSSVRLNQGGSFIVIVFVSINGPYHQVRERANLLLVIQII
;
A
#
# COMPACT_ATOMS: atom_id res chain seq x y z
N ALA A 1 10.32 -31.40 -19.55
CA ALA A 1 11.15 -30.83 -18.46
C ALA A 1 10.31 -30.56 -17.24
N THR A 2 10.80 -30.88 -16.04
CA THR A 2 10.17 -30.51 -14.76
C THR A 2 10.90 -29.31 -14.20
N TRP A 3 10.16 -28.24 -13.92
CA TRP A 3 10.69 -26.97 -13.42
C TRP A 3 10.49 -26.87 -11.92
N SER A 4 11.52 -26.43 -11.19
CA SER A 4 11.50 -26.24 -9.74
C SER A 4 12.49 -25.17 -9.30
N GLY A 5 12.43 -24.79 -8.01
CA GLY A 5 13.37 -23.85 -7.39
C GLY A 5 12.82 -23.28 -6.10
N THR A 6 13.70 -22.74 -5.26
CA THR A 6 13.30 -22.07 -4.02
C THR A 6 13.00 -20.59 -4.32
N GLY A 7 11.83 -20.10 -3.92
CA GLY A 7 11.43 -18.71 -4.16
C GLY A 7 10.88 -18.45 -5.57
N ILE A 8 10.35 -19.49 -6.23
CA ILE A 8 9.63 -19.38 -7.49
C ILE A 8 8.25 -20.03 -7.38
N TYR A 9 7.37 -19.58 -8.27
CA TYR A 9 6.09 -20.19 -8.56
C TYR A 9 6.00 -20.42 -10.07
N VAL A 10 5.73 -21.65 -10.50
CA VAL A 10 5.55 -21.98 -11.92
C VAL A 10 4.08 -21.79 -12.25
N ALA A 11 3.76 -20.67 -12.88
CA ALA A 11 2.39 -20.27 -13.18
C ALA A 11 1.78 -21.09 -14.33
N SER A 12 2.62 -21.49 -15.30
CA SER A 12 2.21 -22.35 -16.42
C SER A 12 3.44 -22.97 -17.10
N GLY A 13 3.20 -23.92 -18.02
CA GLY A 13 4.28 -24.53 -18.82
C GLY A 13 5.13 -25.56 -18.06
N GLN A 14 4.66 -26.05 -16.91
CA GLN A 14 5.27 -27.21 -16.26
C GLN A 14 5.23 -28.40 -17.21
N GLY A 15 6.37 -29.09 -17.39
CA GLY A 15 6.51 -30.15 -18.39
C GLY A 15 6.99 -29.68 -19.76
N THR A 16 6.93 -28.41 -20.10
CA THR A 16 7.34 -27.84 -21.40
C THR A 16 8.76 -27.25 -21.37
N ALA A 17 9.23 -26.80 -22.52
CA ALA A 17 10.52 -26.12 -22.65
C ALA A 17 10.47 -24.63 -22.25
N ALA A 18 9.29 -24.04 -22.17
CA ALA A 18 9.09 -22.61 -21.89
C ALA A 18 8.06 -22.37 -20.76
N PRO A 19 8.47 -22.48 -19.50
CA PRO A 19 7.59 -22.21 -18.36
C PRO A 19 7.40 -20.69 -18.16
N LYS A 20 6.24 -20.31 -17.65
CA LYS A 20 6.04 -19.00 -17.03
C LYS A 20 6.35 -19.11 -15.54
N VAL A 21 7.40 -18.43 -15.09
CA VAL A 21 7.87 -18.45 -13.71
C VAL A 21 7.68 -17.08 -13.09
N ILE A 22 7.15 -17.04 -11.87
CA ILE A 22 7.02 -15.83 -11.05
C ILE A 22 7.95 -15.97 -9.85
N PHE A 23 8.81 -14.97 -9.61
CA PHE A 23 9.69 -14.95 -8.46
C PHE A 23 8.89 -14.48 -7.22
N THR A 24 8.93 -15.27 -6.14
CA THR A 24 8.19 -15.03 -4.89
C THR A 24 9.09 -14.60 -3.75
N LYS A 25 10.41 -14.56 -3.97
CA LYS A 25 11.42 -14.16 -3.00
C LYS A 25 12.45 -13.23 -3.65
N SER A 26 12.93 -12.23 -2.93
CA SER A 26 14.06 -11.41 -3.33
C SER A 26 15.40 -12.04 -2.94
N GLY A 27 16.47 -11.54 -3.54
CA GLY A 27 17.83 -12.05 -3.36
C GLY A 27 18.20 -13.07 -4.41
N SER A 28 19.09 -14.00 -4.08
CA SER A 28 19.54 -15.05 -4.99
C SER A 28 18.49 -16.15 -5.09
N VAL A 29 17.97 -16.38 -6.28
CA VAL A 29 16.96 -17.40 -6.59
C VAL A 29 17.45 -18.29 -7.70
N THR A 30 17.42 -19.61 -7.50
CA THR A 30 17.86 -20.60 -8.51
C THR A 30 16.63 -21.30 -9.08
N VAL A 31 16.53 -21.26 -10.41
CA VAL A 31 15.53 -22.02 -11.18
C VAL A 31 16.23 -23.26 -11.75
N GLN A 32 15.61 -24.41 -11.63
CA GLN A 32 16.11 -25.71 -12.11
C GLN A 32 15.12 -26.32 -13.10
N ALA A 33 15.67 -26.92 -14.14
CA ALA A 33 14.94 -27.77 -15.07
C ALA A 33 15.55 -29.19 -15.03
N VAL A 34 14.69 -30.15 -14.75
CA VAL A 34 15.03 -31.58 -14.86
C VAL A 34 14.47 -32.10 -16.17
N VAL A 35 15.38 -32.55 -17.04
CA VAL A 35 15.03 -33.02 -18.39
C VAL A 35 15.33 -34.51 -18.50
N SER A 36 14.32 -35.27 -18.90
CA SER A 36 14.46 -36.68 -19.32
C SER A 36 14.07 -36.79 -20.79
N LEU A 37 14.81 -37.57 -21.53
CA LEU A 37 14.54 -37.89 -22.96
C LEU A 37 14.05 -39.33 -23.06
N SER A 38 12.96 -39.53 -23.79
CA SER A 38 12.46 -40.87 -24.09
C SER A 38 13.50 -41.64 -24.87
N GLY A 39 13.80 -42.87 -24.45
CA GLY A 39 14.84 -43.73 -25.08
C GLY A 39 16.27 -43.53 -24.58
N CYS A 40 16.53 -42.57 -23.70
CA CYS A 40 17.83 -42.40 -23.06
C CYS A 40 17.71 -42.74 -21.56
N SER A 41 18.60 -43.58 -21.05
CA SER A 41 18.75 -43.79 -19.60
C SER A 41 19.49 -42.59 -19.02
N GLY A 42 18.79 -41.71 -18.32
CA GLY A 42 19.42 -40.61 -17.59
C GLY A 42 18.55 -39.36 -17.54
N VAL A 43 18.77 -38.60 -16.47
CA VAL A 43 18.11 -37.32 -16.20
C VAL A 43 19.20 -36.24 -16.15
N ARG A 44 19.01 -35.15 -16.86
CA ARG A 44 19.89 -33.97 -16.75
C ARG A 44 19.19 -32.85 -15.99
N THR A 45 19.89 -32.29 -15.01
CA THR A 45 19.47 -31.08 -14.32
C THR A 45 20.27 -29.90 -14.84
N ILE A 46 19.56 -28.87 -15.24
CA ILE A 46 20.12 -27.59 -15.65
C ILE A 46 19.61 -26.55 -14.67
N SER A 47 20.45 -25.66 -14.17
CA SER A 47 20.08 -24.63 -13.25
C SER A 47 20.59 -23.26 -13.65
N LYS A 48 19.84 -22.21 -13.31
CA LYS A 48 20.25 -20.83 -13.48
C LYS A 48 19.87 -20.03 -12.25
N THR A 49 20.82 -19.25 -11.75
CA THR A 49 20.60 -18.35 -10.62
C THR A 49 20.32 -16.93 -11.12
N PHE A 50 19.33 -16.30 -10.50
CA PHE A 50 18.89 -14.93 -10.76
C PHE A 50 19.04 -14.10 -9.48
N THR A 51 19.45 -12.84 -9.63
CA THR A 51 19.34 -11.86 -8.56
C THR A 51 18.01 -11.14 -8.70
N VAL A 52 17.12 -11.34 -7.74
CA VAL A 52 15.77 -10.76 -7.72
C VAL A 52 15.77 -9.57 -6.77
N SER A 53 15.53 -8.38 -7.30
CA SER A 53 15.41 -7.17 -6.47
C SER A 53 14.19 -7.23 -5.57
N PRO A 54 14.26 -6.67 -4.33
CA PRO A 54 13.09 -6.55 -3.48
C PRO A 54 12.00 -5.77 -4.18
N PHE A 55 10.82 -6.33 -4.26
CA PHE A 55 9.67 -5.65 -4.82
C PHE A 55 8.98 -4.84 -3.74
N ARG A 56 8.76 -3.56 -4.01
CA ARG A 56 8.04 -2.66 -3.11
C ARG A 56 6.77 -2.16 -3.79
N TYR A 57 5.63 -2.59 -3.28
CA TYR A 57 4.37 -1.94 -3.60
C TYR A 57 4.33 -0.55 -2.97
N LEU A 58 3.85 0.43 -3.71
CA LEU A 58 3.60 1.77 -3.21
C LEU A 58 2.09 2.03 -3.22
N ILE A 59 1.53 2.30 -2.04
CA ILE A 59 0.12 2.66 -1.93
C ILE A 59 0.00 4.16 -2.16
N SER A 60 -0.67 4.55 -3.25
CA SER A 60 -1.08 5.91 -3.56
C SER A 60 -2.50 6.16 -3.07
N GLY A 61 -2.80 7.37 -2.67
CA GLY A 61 -4.07 7.83 -2.13
C GLY A 61 -3.84 8.93 -1.09
N GLU A 62 -4.89 9.58 -0.66
CA GLU A 62 -4.84 10.67 0.30
C GLU A 62 -4.30 10.22 1.66
N SER A 63 -3.60 11.11 2.35
CA SER A 63 -3.13 10.87 3.72
C SER A 63 -4.19 11.20 4.78
N MET A 64 -5.26 11.88 4.38
CA MET A 64 -6.41 12.19 5.21
C MET A 64 -7.68 12.00 4.39
N ILE A 65 -8.69 11.37 4.98
CA ILE A 65 -10.03 11.25 4.40
C ILE A 65 -11.06 11.79 5.38
N CYS A 66 -12.02 12.58 4.88
CA CYS A 66 -13.13 13.12 5.67
C CYS A 66 -14.39 12.26 5.56
N TYR A 67 -14.55 11.53 4.47
CA TYR A 67 -15.68 10.61 4.20
C TYR A 67 -15.21 9.32 3.57
N ASN A 68 -14.78 9.38 2.30
CA ASN A 68 -14.36 8.25 1.50
C ASN A 68 -12.99 8.52 0.87
N GLY A 69 -12.25 7.47 0.57
CA GLY A 69 -10.97 7.55 -0.13
C GLY A 69 -10.73 6.33 -1.00
N ASN A 70 -9.94 6.53 -2.06
CA ASN A 70 -9.48 5.46 -2.93
C ASN A 70 -7.97 5.30 -2.78
N TYR A 71 -7.54 4.05 -2.62
CA TYR A 71 -6.12 3.69 -2.53
C TYR A 71 -5.79 2.69 -3.60
N THR A 72 -4.66 2.91 -4.27
CA THR A 72 -4.23 2.06 -5.37
C THR A 72 -2.74 1.76 -5.31
N ILE A 73 -2.33 0.63 -5.87
CA ILE A 73 -0.92 0.35 -6.17
C ILE A 73 -0.61 0.85 -7.57
N SER A 74 0.24 1.88 -7.66
CA SER A 74 0.46 2.66 -8.90
C SER A 74 1.69 2.26 -9.69
N ASN A 75 2.67 1.59 -9.10
CA ASN A 75 4.01 1.42 -9.68
C ASN A 75 4.29 0.02 -10.22
N VAL A 76 3.25 -0.79 -10.45
CA VAL A 76 3.48 -2.20 -10.78
C VAL A 76 2.38 -2.85 -11.61
N THR A 77 2.82 -3.78 -12.48
CA THR A 77 1.93 -4.78 -13.07
C THR A 77 1.87 -5.99 -12.14
N VAL A 78 0.69 -6.24 -11.58
CA VAL A 78 0.45 -7.41 -10.74
C VAL A 78 0.07 -8.58 -11.64
N PRO A 79 0.80 -9.71 -11.60
CA PRO A 79 0.39 -10.92 -12.29
C PRO A 79 -1.00 -11.39 -11.82
N SER A 80 -1.78 -11.99 -12.71
CA SER A 80 -3.13 -12.48 -12.43
C SER A 80 -3.19 -13.54 -11.34
N GLU A 81 -2.10 -14.26 -11.15
CA GLU A 81 -1.95 -15.34 -10.18
C GLU A 81 -1.73 -14.82 -8.74
N VAL A 82 -1.37 -13.54 -8.59
CA VAL A 82 -1.16 -12.92 -7.28
C VAL A 82 -2.52 -12.53 -6.69
N GLN A 83 -2.78 -13.03 -5.51
CA GLN A 83 -3.96 -12.63 -4.73
C GLN A 83 -3.64 -11.37 -3.93
N LEU A 84 -4.48 -10.35 -4.10
CA LEU A 84 -4.41 -9.10 -3.34
C LEU A 84 -5.48 -9.09 -2.26
N THR A 85 -5.15 -8.59 -1.09
CA THR A 85 -6.11 -8.41 0.01
C THR A 85 -5.82 -7.10 0.72
N TRP A 86 -6.80 -6.21 0.71
CA TRP A 86 -6.77 -4.98 1.49
C TRP A 86 -7.36 -5.19 2.87
N SER A 87 -6.78 -4.53 3.86
CA SER A 87 -7.21 -4.53 5.25
C SER A 87 -6.85 -3.21 5.92
N TYR A 88 -7.32 -3.00 7.13
CA TYR A 88 -6.97 -1.88 8.00
C TYR A 88 -6.69 -2.40 9.42
N THR A 89 -6.08 -1.58 10.29
CA THR A 89 -5.56 -2.08 11.58
C THR A 89 -6.38 -1.64 12.79
N ASN A 90 -6.86 -0.40 12.84
CA ASN A 90 -7.45 0.19 14.04
C ASN A 90 -9.00 0.25 14.01
N GLY A 91 -9.62 -0.29 12.97
CA GLY A 91 -11.07 -0.37 12.82
C GLY A 91 -11.76 0.98 12.63
N LYS A 92 -11.07 1.97 12.07
CA LYS A 92 -11.62 3.30 11.78
C LYS A 92 -12.11 3.44 10.35
N LEU A 93 -11.88 2.42 9.54
CA LEU A 93 -12.30 2.36 8.14
C LEU A 93 -13.27 1.21 7.92
N GLU A 94 -14.01 1.32 6.82
CA GLU A 94 -14.81 0.27 6.23
C GLU A 94 -14.42 0.12 4.75
N ILE A 95 -14.14 -1.10 4.30
CA ILE A 95 -13.91 -1.37 2.89
C ILE A 95 -15.25 -1.39 2.18
N GLN A 96 -15.44 -0.46 1.25
CA GLN A 96 -16.68 -0.30 0.47
C GLN A 96 -16.61 -1.06 -0.86
N GLY A 97 -15.41 -1.39 -1.34
CA GLY A 97 -15.22 -2.15 -2.57
C GLY A 97 -13.76 -2.33 -2.93
N GLY A 98 -13.50 -3.22 -3.90
CA GLY A 98 -12.16 -3.42 -4.43
C GLY A 98 -11.19 -4.19 -3.54
N GLN A 99 -11.67 -4.92 -2.52
CA GLN A 99 -10.82 -5.58 -1.52
C GLN A 99 -9.76 -6.52 -2.13
N SER A 100 -10.06 -7.14 -3.25
CA SER A 100 -9.16 -8.09 -3.94
C SER A 100 -8.59 -7.53 -5.24
N THR A 101 -8.64 -6.22 -5.45
CA THR A 101 -8.16 -5.57 -6.67
C THR A 101 -6.99 -4.63 -6.40
N LYS A 102 -6.44 -4.03 -7.45
CA LYS A 102 -5.37 -3.02 -7.31
C LYS A 102 -5.83 -1.75 -6.62
N THR A 103 -7.10 -1.47 -6.62
CA THR A 103 -7.69 -0.26 -6.04
C THR A 103 -8.77 -0.66 -5.05
N VAL A 104 -8.69 -0.08 -3.85
CA VAL A 104 -9.71 -0.25 -2.81
C VAL A 104 -10.40 1.09 -2.56
N SER A 105 -11.71 1.04 -2.38
CA SER A 105 -12.51 2.15 -1.87
C SER A 105 -12.82 1.92 -0.40
N VAL A 106 -12.56 2.93 0.43
CA VAL A 106 -12.81 2.89 1.86
C VAL A 106 -13.65 4.08 2.31
N GLY A 107 -14.47 3.88 3.32
CA GLY A 107 -15.18 4.91 4.05
C GLY A 107 -14.71 4.96 5.50
N ILE A 108 -15.08 6.03 6.21
CA ILE A 108 -14.88 6.11 7.66
C ILE A 108 -15.96 5.31 8.35
N ALA A 109 -15.57 4.41 9.26
CA ALA A 109 -16.51 3.68 10.10
C ALA A 109 -17.28 4.63 11.01
N PRO A 110 -18.59 4.46 11.19
CA PRO A 110 -19.43 5.39 11.94
C PRO A 110 -18.90 5.68 13.34
N GLY A 111 -18.73 6.99 13.66
CA GLY A 111 -18.21 7.44 14.95
C GLY A 111 -16.74 7.11 15.23
N LYS A 112 -15.98 6.67 14.25
CA LYS A 112 -14.56 6.31 14.39
C LYS A 112 -13.67 7.31 13.68
N PHE A 113 -12.79 7.98 14.44
CA PHE A 113 -11.88 8.99 13.90
C PHE A 113 -10.45 8.77 14.41
N GLY A 114 -9.46 9.31 13.68
CA GLY A 114 -8.06 9.34 14.08
C GLY A 114 -7.15 8.50 13.17
N ASP A 115 -5.95 8.19 13.68
CA ASP A 115 -4.91 7.49 12.92
C ASP A 115 -5.30 6.05 12.60
N GLU A 116 -5.06 5.69 11.35
CA GLU A 116 -5.34 4.37 10.79
C GLU A 116 -4.24 3.95 9.83
N TRP A 117 -4.12 2.67 9.59
CA TRP A 117 -3.23 2.10 8.58
C TRP A 117 -4.05 1.29 7.58
N ILE A 118 -3.97 1.70 6.32
CA ILE A 118 -4.43 0.84 5.24
C ILE A 118 -3.30 -0.08 4.80
N ARG A 119 -3.59 -1.35 4.65
CA ARG A 119 -2.62 -2.40 4.37
C ARG A 119 -3.05 -3.21 3.16
N LEU A 120 -2.10 -3.42 2.24
CA LEU A 120 -2.24 -4.38 1.16
C LEU A 120 -1.34 -5.58 1.43
N THR A 121 -1.90 -6.77 1.37
CA THR A 121 -1.18 -8.04 1.37
C THR A 121 -1.29 -8.65 -0.02
N ALA A 122 -0.15 -9.01 -0.60
CA ALA A 122 -0.07 -9.77 -1.84
C ALA A 122 0.43 -11.18 -1.53
N SER A 123 -0.26 -12.20 -1.99
CA SER A 123 0.11 -13.60 -1.75
C SER A 123 0.14 -14.41 -3.04
N LEU A 124 1.11 -15.31 -3.12
CA LEU A 124 1.34 -16.23 -4.24
C LEU A 124 2.09 -17.47 -3.78
N GLY A 125 1.57 -18.66 -4.08
CA GLY A 125 2.27 -19.92 -3.82
C GLY A 125 2.68 -20.14 -2.35
N GLY A 126 1.84 -19.72 -1.39
CA GLY A 126 2.13 -19.83 0.05
C GLY A 126 3.08 -18.76 0.59
N GLN A 127 3.57 -17.84 -0.24
CA GLN A 127 4.37 -16.69 0.18
C GLN A 127 3.50 -15.44 0.20
N SER A 128 3.80 -14.51 1.11
CA SER A 128 3.09 -13.23 1.18
C SER A 128 4.04 -12.08 1.46
N ALA A 129 3.68 -10.90 0.93
CA ALA A 129 4.32 -9.64 1.22
C ALA A 129 3.25 -8.59 1.50
N ALA A 130 3.53 -7.66 2.41
CA ALA A 130 2.58 -6.62 2.76
C ALA A 130 3.23 -5.24 2.75
N VAL A 131 2.42 -4.23 2.42
CA VAL A 131 2.77 -2.83 2.52
C VAL A 131 1.63 -2.09 3.22
N SER A 132 1.97 -1.06 3.98
CA SER A 132 1.00 -0.24 4.69
C SER A 132 1.23 1.24 4.42
N LYS A 133 0.15 2.01 4.45
CA LYS A 133 0.16 3.47 4.39
C LYS A 133 -0.60 4.02 5.58
N ALA A 134 0.03 4.94 6.30
CA ALA A 134 -0.63 5.68 7.37
C ALA A 134 -1.58 6.71 6.77
N ILE A 135 -2.75 6.83 7.36
CA ILE A 135 -3.77 7.81 7.00
C ILE A 135 -4.46 8.32 8.27
N TYR A 136 -5.09 9.47 8.16
CA TYR A 136 -5.99 9.99 9.19
C TYR A 136 -7.43 9.89 8.68
N ALA A 137 -8.29 9.24 9.45
CA ALA A 137 -9.73 9.16 9.19
C ALA A 137 -10.44 10.20 10.03
N GLY A 138 -11.14 11.16 9.42
CA GLY A 138 -11.92 12.17 10.12
C GLY A 138 -11.66 13.60 9.68
N TYR A 139 -12.32 14.51 10.37
CA TYR A 139 -12.19 15.94 10.10
C TYR A 139 -10.96 16.52 10.81
N PRO A 140 -10.30 17.51 10.21
CA PRO A 140 -9.24 18.24 10.88
C PRO A 140 -9.79 18.94 12.13
N THR A 141 -9.06 18.82 13.23
CA THR A 141 -9.45 19.48 14.49
C THR A 141 -8.86 20.88 14.53
N VAL A 142 -9.71 21.89 14.69
CA VAL A 142 -9.27 23.27 14.97
C VAL A 142 -8.85 23.34 16.43
N THR A 143 -7.56 23.57 16.66
CA THR A 143 -7.03 23.63 18.04
C THR A 143 -6.79 25.03 18.54
N LYS A 144 -6.64 26.00 17.64
CA LYS A 144 -6.35 27.39 18.02
C LYS A 144 -6.82 28.38 16.98
N VAL A 145 -7.47 29.43 17.43
CA VAL A 145 -7.72 30.64 16.64
C VAL A 145 -6.84 31.74 17.23
N THR A 146 -6.02 32.39 16.40
CA THR A 146 -5.20 33.53 16.80
C THR A 146 -5.63 34.76 16.03
N GLY A 147 -5.75 35.86 16.72
CA GLY A 147 -6.11 37.15 16.13
C GLY A 147 -5.95 38.29 17.14
N PRO A 148 -6.25 39.49 16.79
CA PRO A 148 -6.20 40.61 17.73
C PRO A 148 -7.19 40.37 18.88
N SER A 149 -6.79 40.68 20.10
CA SER A 149 -7.64 40.56 21.28
C SER A 149 -8.76 41.61 21.33
N SER A 150 -8.68 42.65 20.53
CA SER A 150 -9.68 43.69 20.37
C SER A 150 -9.66 44.24 18.94
N VAL A 151 -10.83 44.52 18.43
CA VAL A 151 -11.03 45.23 17.16
C VAL A 151 -11.95 46.45 17.41
N ARG A 152 -11.72 47.55 16.71
CA ARG A 152 -12.63 48.72 16.79
C ARG A 152 -13.89 48.45 15.97
N LEU A 153 -14.97 48.98 16.37
CA LEU A 153 -16.24 48.95 15.63
C LEU A 153 -15.98 49.50 14.21
N ASN A 154 -16.50 48.83 13.20
CA ASN A 154 -16.31 49.14 11.78
C ASN A 154 -14.86 49.00 11.23
N GLN A 155 -13.98 48.30 11.92
CA GLN A 155 -12.69 47.91 11.40
C GLN A 155 -12.64 46.39 11.24
N GLY A 156 -12.20 45.95 10.05
CA GLY A 156 -11.92 44.54 9.78
C GLY A 156 -10.67 44.07 10.54
N GLY A 157 -10.63 42.80 10.88
CA GLY A 157 -9.47 42.15 11.51
C GLY A 157 -9.13 40.85 10.78
N SER A 158 -7.83 40.53 10.71
CA SER A 158 -7.37 39.24 10.18
C SER A 158 -7.24 38.25 11.32
N PHE A 159 -7.87 37.09 11.18
CA PHE A 159 -7.78 35.99 12.12
C PHE A 159 -7.07 34.81 11.45
N ILE A 160 -6.22 34.12 12.20
CA ILE A 160 -5.51 32.92 11.74
C ILE A 160 -6.09 31.73 12.47
N VAL A 161 -6.62 30.78 11.73
CA VAL A 161 -7.08 29.51 12.26
C VAL A 161 -5.96 28.49 12.04
N ILE A 162 -5.44 27.95 13.12
CA ILE A 162 -4.42 26.89 13.07
C ILE A 162 -5.13 25.55 13.19
N VAL A 163 -5.09 24.81 12.09
CA VAL A 163 -5.63 23.45 12.00
C VAL A 163 -4.48 22.47 12.14
N PHE A 164 -4.52 21.61 13.15
CA PHE A 164 -3.56 20.52 13.28
C PHE A 164 -4.20 19.22 12.79
N VAL A 165 -3.51 18.58 11.86
CA VAL A 165 -3.75 17.19 11.49
C VAL A 165 -2.59 16.39 12.06
N SER A 166 -2.85 15.56 13.07
CA SER A 166 -1.82 14.68 13.63
C SER A 166 -1.80 13.38 12.86
N ILE A 167 -0.77 13.17 12.05
CA ILE A 167 -0.50 11.89 11.40
C ILE A 167 0.62 11.24 12.20
N ASN A 168 0.27 10.47 13.22
CA ASN A 168 1.24 9.72 14.03
C ASN A 168 1.27 8.26 13.57
N GLY A 169 2.36 7.85 12.88
CA GLY A 169 2.65 6.45 12.60
C GLY A 169 3.91 5.99 13.36
N PRO A 170 3.99 4.72 13.79
CA PRO A 170 5.09 4.22 14.64
C PRO A 170 6.45 4.11 13.96
N TYR A 171 6.60 4.42 12.69
CA TYR A 171 7.84 4.18 11.93
C TYR A 171 8.39 5.36 11.14
N HIS A 172 8.11 6.58 11.46
CA HIS A 172 8.97 7.73 11.14
C HIS A 172 8.43 8.94 11.89
N GLN A 173 9.30 9.52 12.72
CA GLN A 173 9.10 10.88 13.22
C GLN A 173 9.29 11.88 12.07
N VAL A 174 8.41 11.85 11.08
CA VAL A 174 8.20 12.98 10.20
C VAL A 174 6.97 13.68 10.76
N ARG A 175 7.21 14.63 11.65
CA ARG A 175 6.20 15.64 11.99
C ARG A 175 6.00 16.51 10.75
N GLU A 176 5.27 16.05 9.78
CA GLU A 176 4.67 16.95 8.80
C GLU A 176 3.53 17.69 9.51
N ARG A 177 3.88 18.81 10.10
CA ARG A 177 2.90 19.82 10.49
C ARG A 177 2.42 20.45 9.19
N ALA A 178 1.36 19.92 8.61
CA ALA A 178 0.64 20.63 7.58
C ALA A 178 -0.05 21.84 8.28
N ASN A 179 0.63 22.98 8.29
CA ASN A 179 0.03 24.25 8.65
C ASN A 179 -0.82 24.72 7.47
N LEU A 180 -2.09 24.37 7.47
CA LEU A 180 -3.04 24.99 6.57
C LEU A 180 -3.38 26.39 7.16
N LEU A 181 -2.75 27.42 6.60
CA LEU A 181 -3.04 28.80 6.94
C LEU A 181 -4.33 29.22 6.21
N LEU A 182 -5.46 29.13 6.85
CA LEU A 182 -6.72 29.69 6.33
C LEU A 182 -6.87 31.12 6.89
N VAL A 183 -6.67 32.11 6.01
CA VAL A 183 -6.93 33.51 6.37
C VAL A 183 -8.41 33.80 6.08
N ILE A 184 -9.19 33.94 7.12
CA ILE A 184 -10.59 34.42 7.02
C ILE A 184 -10.58 35.93 7.23
N GLN A 185 -10.88 36.68 6.17
CA GLN A 185 -11.06 38.12 6.23
C GLN A 185 -12.56 38.38 6.48
N ILE A 186 -12.90 38.91 7.65
CA ILE A 186 -14.25 39.38 7.94
C ILE A 186 -14.29 40.85 7.59
N ILE A 187 -15.12 41.22 6.62
CA ILE A 187 -15.38 42.59 6.20
C ILE A 187 -16.49 43.20 7.05
#